data_91b2511cb500e4e40dd3c3fadc5306a4
#
_entry.id   91b2511cb500e4e40dd3c3fadc5306a4
#
_cell.length_a   1.000
_cell.length_b   1.000
_cell.length_c   1.000
_cell.angle_alpha   90.00
_cell.angle_beta   90.00
_cell.angle_gamma   90.00
#
_symmetry.space_group_name_H-M   'P 1'
#
loop_
_entity.id
_entity.type
_entity.pdbx_description
1 polymer ?
#
loop_
_entity_poly.entity_id
_entity_poly.type
_entity_poly.pdbx_seq_one_letter_code
_entity_poly.pdbx_strand_id
1 'polypeptide(L)'
;MDIRAPEQQYNPYRIFTRQQWAHLRDDTPMTLEPGEFERLRSLHDRLDLKEVEDIYLPLSRLLSIYVDATHRLYQAQRQFLGISDRKVPYIIGVAGSVAVGKSTTARVLQALLARWSPRPKVEMVTTDGFLFSNAVLERQGLMQKKGFPESYDLPTLLAFLSDIKAGRRPVRAPVYSHLTYDIIPNASVEIDRPDILIVEGVNVLQTGKLPRDGKAVPVVSDFFDFSVYIDAEESVLRDWYVRRFLALRDTAFHDPRSYFHRYAPLSDEEATATALAIWERTNLANLEDNILPTRPRATLILKKGADHVVETVALRRL
;
A
#
# COMPACT_ATOMS: atom_id res chain seq x y z
N MET A 1 26.93 33.46 0.25
CA MET A 1 25.69 33.05 0.93
C MET A 1 24.94 32.17 -0.03
N ASP A 2 25.02 30.87 0.13
CA ASP A 2 24.45 29.87 -0.80
C ASP A 2 22.95 29.79 -0.51
N ILE A 3 22.13 30.45 -1.35
CA ILE A 3 20.67 30.44 -1.22
C ILE A 3 20.19 29.11 -1.81
N ARG A 4 20.28 28.04 -1.03
CA ARG A 4 19.61 26.77 -1.35
C ARG A 4 18.12 27.03 -1.37
N ALA A 5 17.43 26.48 -2.38
CA ALA A 5 15.98 26.60 -2.46
C ALA A 5 15.32 26.14 -1.14
N PRO A 6 14.26 26.83 -0.66
CA PRO A 6 13.63 26.54 0.64
C PRO A 6 13.26 25.06 0.84
N GLU A 7 12.93 24.35 -0.22
CA GLU A 7 12.60 22.90 -0.20
C GLU A 7 13.78 22.00 0.21
N GLN A 8 15.03 22.41 -0.02
CA GLN A 8 16.20 21.63 0.40
C GLN A 8 16.57 21.84 1.87
N GLN A 9 16.19 22.97 2.47
CA GLN A 9 16.60 23.34 3.83
C GLN A 9 15.86 22.53 4.90
N TYR A 10 14.63 22.05 4.62
CA TYR A 10 13.77 21.33 5.59
C TYR A 10 13.37 19.93 5.13
N ASN A 11 14.12 19.32 4.19
CA ASN A 11 13.81 17.98 3.72
C ASN A 11 14.17 16.93 4.80
N PRO A 12 13.19 16.23 5.38
CA PRO A 12 13.42 15.22 6.42
C PRO A 12 14.01 13.92 5.87
N TYR A 13 14.17 13.80 4.56
CA TYR A 13 14.61 12.57 3.90
C TYR A 13 16.08 12.59 3.52
N ARG A 14 16.71 11.42 3.61
CA ARG A 14 17.94 11.10 2.91
C ARG A 14 17.60 10.40 1.60
N ILE A 15 18.04 10.96 0.49
CA ILE A 15 17.73 10.46 -0.85
C ILE A 15 18.91 9.61 -1.34
N PHE A 16 18.58 8.45 -1.89
CA PHE A 16 19.51 7.51 -2.50
C PHE A 16 19.14 7.32 -3.97
N THR A 17 20.13 7.28 -4.85
CA THR A 17 19.95 6.72 -6.19
C THR A 17 19.71 5.22 -6.09
N ARG A 18 19.11 4.60 -7.13
CA ARG A 18 18.95 3.15 -7.22
C ARG A 18 20.24 2.40 -6.89
N GLN A 19 21.36 2.82 -7.50
CA GLN A 19 22.66 2.19 -7.30
C GLN A 19 23.16 2.30 -5.85
N GLN A 20 23.04 3.49 -5.23
CA GLN A 20 23.42 3.68 -3.83
C GLN A 20 22.58 2.81 -2.90
N TRP A 21 21.28 2.69 -3.19
CA TRP A 21 20.38 1.86 -2.40
C TRP A 21 20.69 0.37 -2.54
N ALA A 22 20.94 -0.09 -3.76
CA ALA A 22 21.28 -1.48 -4.05
C ALA A 22 22.51 -1.97 -3.27
N HIS A 23 23.51 -1.11 -3.06
CA HIS A 23 24.68 -1.46 -2.26
C HIS A 23 24.37 -1.73 -0.77
N LEU A 24 23.24 -1.24 -0.26
CA LEU A 24 22.85 -1.45 1.14
C LEU A 24 22.34 -2.86 1.44
N ARG A 25 22.14 -3.70 0.42
CA ARG A 25 21.81 -5.11 0.62
C ARG A 25 22.94 -5.90 1.26
N ASP A 26 24.22 -5.41 1.08
CA ASP A 26 25.42 -6.11 1.54
C ASP A 26 25.46 -7.54 0.95
N ASP A 27 25.87 -8.54 1.71
CA ASP A 27 25.91 -9.94 1.30
C ASP A 27 24.55 -10.67 1.43
N THR A 28 23.44 -9.94 1.53
CA THR A 28 22.10 -10.54 1.62
C THR A 28 21.77 -11.30 0.32
N PRO A 29 21.63 -12.63 0.36
CA PRO A 29 21.36 -13.41 -0.84
C PRO A 29 19.93 -13.21 -1.30
N MET A 30 19.69 -13.32 -2.62
CA MET A 30 18.36 -13.44 -3.18
C MET A 30 17.72 -14.76 -2.70
N THR A 31 16.56 -14.66 -2.06
CA THR A 31 15.85 -15.82 -1.49
C THR A 31 14.62 -16.24 -2.29
N LEU A 32 14.22 -15.43 -3.29
CA LEU A 32 13.10 -15.74 -4.16
C LEU A 32 13.55 -16.57 -5.36
N GLU A 33 12.88 -17.68 -5.57
CA GLU A 33 13.04 -18.50 -6.78
C GLU A 33 12.33 -17.84 -7.98
N PRO A 34 12.84 -17.99 -9.22
CA PRO A 34 12.20 -17.42 -10.41
C PRO A 34 10.72 -17.80 -10.56
N GLY A 35 10.36 -19.05 -10.29
CA GLY A 35 8.97 -19.52 -10.37
C GLY A 35 8.04 -18.97 -9.30
N GLU A 36 8.56 -18.54 -8.14
CA GLU A 36 7.79 -17.85 -7.12
C GLU A 36 7.59 -16.38 -7.50
N PHE A 37 8.65 -15.77 -8.02
CA PHE A 37 8.60 -14.39 -8.49
C PHE A 37 7.49 -14.17 -9.53
N GLU A 38 7.35 -15.07 -10.51
CA GLU A 38 6.28 -14.98 -11.51
C GLU A 38 4.87 -15.03 -10.89
N ARG A 39 4.69 -15.73 -9.77
CA ARG A 39 3.41 -15.75 -9.03
C ARG A 39 3.13 -14.49 -8.21
N LEU A 40 4.17 -13.75 -7.83
CA LEU A 40 4.03 -12.49 -7.08
C LEU A 40 3.69 -11.33 -7.99
N ARG A 41 4.09 -11.40 -9.25
CA ARG A 41 3.85 -10.39 -10.26
C ARG A 41 2.38 -10.40 -10.70
N SER A 42 1.76 -9.22 -10.79
CA SER A 42 0.46 -9.08 -11.47
C SER A 42 0.65 -9.17 -12.98
N LEU A 43 -0.41 -9.57 -13.71
CA LEU A 43 -0.39 -9.73 -15.19
C LEU A 43 0.15 -8.50 -15.94
N HIS A 44 0.09 -7.31 -15.33
CA HIS A 44 0.46 -6.04 -15.97
C HIS A 44 1.66 -5.35 -15.31
N ASP A 45 2.29 -5.98 -14.31
CA ASP A 45 3.45 -5.41 -13.63
C ASP A 45 4.75 -5.75 -14.39
N ARG A 46 5.57 -4.72 -14.63
CA ARG A 46 6.89 -4.85 -15.27
C ARG A 46 8.02 -5.11 -14.28
N LEU A 47 7.69 -5.61 -13.09
CA LEU A 47 8.69 -5.95 -12.09
C LEU A 47 9.57 -7.08 -12.63
N ASP A 48 10.88 -6.95 -12.48
CA ASP A 48 11.88 -7.98 -12.78
C ASP A 48 12.69 -8.37 -11.54
N LEU A 49 13.44 -9.47 -11.63
CA LEU A 49 14.26 -9.95 -10.51
C LEU A 49 15.37 -8.96 -10.14
N LYS A 50 15.86 -8.19 -11.11
CA LYS A 50 16.89 -7.17 -10.87
C LYS A 50 16.35 -6.04 -10.00
N GLU A 51 15.10 -5.65 -10.20
CA GLU A 51 14.46 -4.65 -9.32
C GLU A 51 14.22 -5.21 -7.92
N VAL A 52 13.85 -6.48 -7.79
CA VAL A 52 13.74 -7.12 -6.48
C VAL A 52 15.10 -7.10 -5.76
N GLU A 53 16.15 -7.42 -6.48
CA GLU A 53 17.52 -7.42 -5.95
C GLU A 53 18.01 -6.03 -5.54
N ASP A 54 17.78 -5.02 -6.41
CA ASP A 54 18.30 -3.67 -6.21
C ASP A 54 17.50 -2.86 -5.19
N ILE A 55 16.18 -3.08 -5.11
CA ILE A 55 15.27 -2.22 -4.35
C ILE A 55 14.65 -2.94 -3.15
N TYR A 56 14.01 -4.09 -3.39
CA TYR A 56 13.20 -4.73 -2.36
C TYR A 56 14.03 -5.57 -1.38
N LEU A 57 15.15 -6.12 -1.82
CA LEU A 57 16.03 -6.88 -0.94
C LEU A 57 16.70 -5.97 0.10
N PRO A 58 17.33 -4.82 -0.25
CA PRO A 58 17.80 -3.85 0.74
C PRO A 58 16.68 -3.33 1.65
N LEU A 59 15.47 -3.07 1.08
CA LEU A 59 14.33 -2.64 1.87
C LEU A 59 13.89 -3.70 2.88
N SER A 60 13.84 -4.96 2.48
CA SER A 60 13.49 -6.06 3.39
C SER A 60 14.51 -6.21 4.52
N ARG A 61 15.81 -6.02 4.22
CA ARG A 61 16.88 -5.98 5.23
C ARG A 61 16.68 -4.83 6.22
N LEU A 62 16.41 -3.64 5.73
CA LEU A 62 16.11 -2.50 6.58
C LEU A 62 14.91 -2.77 7.48
N LEU A 63 13.82 -3.29 6.92
CA LEU A 63 12.61 -3.62 7.66
C LEU A 63 12.87 -4.68 8.74
N SER A 64 13.68 -5.70 8.47
CA SER A 64 14.04 -6.70 9.49
C SER A 64 14.76 -6.07 10.68
N ILE A 65 15.65 -5.09 10.45
CA ILE A 65 16.32 -4.33 11.53
C ILE A 65 15.30 -3.56 12.37
N TYR A 66 14.34 -2.88 11.73
CA TYR A 66 13.28 -2.14 12.44
C TYR A 66 12.38 -3.07 13.25
N VAL A 67 11.96 -4.20 12.65
CA VAL A 67 11.13 -5.23 13.32
C VAL A 67 11.83 -5.74 14.57
N ASP A 68 13.11 -6.14 14.47
CA ASP A 68 13.88 -6.66 15.59
C ASP A 68 14.11 -5.62 16.70
N ALA A 69 14.41 -4.38 16.32
CA ALA A 69 14.57 -3.29 17.26
C ALA A 69 13.27 -2.99 18.01
N THR A 70 12.15 -2.93 17.29
CA THR A 70 10.82 -2.67 17.87
C THR A 70 10.36 -3.82 18.77
N HIS A 71 10.59 -5.07 18.39
CA HIS A 71 10.27 -6.22 19.23
C HIS A 71 11.07 -6.21 20.55
N ARG A 72 12.35 -5.86 20.50
CA ARG A 72 13.16 -5.70 21.73
C ARG A 72 12.63 -4.58 22.61
N LEU A 73 12.25 -3.45 22.01
CA LEU A 73 11.65 -2.32 22.75
C LEU A 73 10.33 -2.74 23.40
N TYR A 74 9.46 -3.45 22.71
CA TYR A 74 8.21 -3.95 23.28
C TYR A 74 8.45 -4.93 24.44
N GLN A 75 9.44 -5.81 24.33
CA GLN A 75 9.79 -6.71 25.43
C GLN A 75 10.26 -5.94 26.67
N ALA A 76 11.15 -4.94 26.47
CA ALA A 76 11.63 -4.10 27.57
C ALA A 76 10.49 -3.29 28.21
N GLN A 77 9.59 -2.71 27.41
CA GLN A 77 8.43 -1.97 27.88
C GLN A 77 7.47 -2.86 28.70
N ARG A 78 7.21 -4.09 28.22
CA ARG A 78 6.37 -5.07 28.95
C ARG A 78 6.96 -5.43 30.31
N GLN A 79 8.27 -5.67 30.35
CA GLN A 79 8.98 -5.93 31.59
C GLN A 79 8.87 -4.74 32.57
N PHE A 80 9.05 -3.52 32.06
CA PHE A 80 8.91 -2.30 32.86
C PHE A 80 7.49 -2.12 33.42
N LEU A 81 6.47 -2.42 32.62
CA LEU A 81 5.06 -2.29 33.02
C LEU A 81 4.54 -3.45 33.85
N GLY A 82 5.31 -4.54 34.02
CA GLY A 82 4.86 -5.75 34.70
C GLY A 82 3.70 -6.48 34.00
N ILE A 83 3.58 -6.31 32.67
CA ILE A 83 2.48 -6.85 31.88
C ILE A 83 2.95 -8.13 31.16
N SER A 84 2.18 -9.20 31.28
CA SER A 84 2.41 -10.46 30.55
C SER A 84 1.68 -10.49 29.21
N ASP A 85 1.53 -9.35 28.57
CA ASP A 85 0.68 -9.15 27.42
C ASP A 85 1.18 -9.85 26.14
N ARG A 86 0.29 -9.92 25.16
CA ARG A 86 0.43 -10.68 23.92
C ARG A 86 1.43 -10.01 22.99
N LYS A 87 1.98 -10.79 22.05
CA LYS A 87 2.83 -10.29 20.98
C LYS A 87 2.08 -9.26 20.15
N VAL A 88 2.66 -8.06 20.03
CA VAL A 88 2.14 -6.98 19.17
C VAL A 88 2.81 -7.09 17.80
N PRO A 89 2.06 -7.20 16.70
CA PRO A 89 2.65 -7.25 15.37
C PRO A 89 3.28 -5.91 14.98
N TYR A 90 4.33 -5.99 14.17
CA TYR A 90 4.88 -4.83 13.46
C TYR A 90 4.01 -4.53 12.25
N ILE A 91 3.47 -3.32 12.14
CA ILE A 91 2.54 -2.97 11.05
C ILE A 91 3.23 -2.06 10.03
N ILE A 92 3.21 -2.49 8.76
CA ILE A 92 3.78 -1.76 7.63
C ILE A 92 2.65 -1.26 6.75
N GLY A 93 2.54 0.07 6.58
CA GLY A 93 1.62 0.68 5.63
C GLY A 93 2.25 0.81 4.23
N VAL A 94 1.53 0.43 3.17
CA VAL A 94 1.95 0.61 1.77
C VAL A 94 0.95 1.50 1.05
N ALA A 95 1.37 2.72 0.75
CA ALA A 95 0.56 3.78 0.15
C ALA A 95 0.99 4.10 -1.28
N GLY A 96 0.18 4.86 -1.99
CA GLY A 96 0.45 5.36 -3.33
C GLY A 96 -0.80 5.37 -4.20
N SER A 97 -0.71 5.93 -5.41
CA SER A 97 -1.82 6.08 -6.34
C SER A 97 -2.34 4.74 -6.89
N VAL A 98 -3.46 4.80 -7.58
CA VAL A 98 -3.95 3.68 -8.41
C VAL A 98 -2.91 3.36 -9.49
N ALA A 99 -2.77 2.09 -9.86
CA ALA A 99 -1.85 1.57 -10.87
C ALA A 99 -0.34 1.73 -10.60
N VAL A 100 0.09 2.28 -9.44
CA VAL A 100 1.51 2.49 -9.13
C VAL A 100 2.26 1.21 -8.71
N GLY A 101 1.55 0.11 -8.43
CA GLY A 101 2.14 -1.19 -8.06
C GLY A 101 2.21 -1.46 -6.55
N LYS A 102 1.31 -0.88 -5.74
CA LYS A 102 1.24 -1.13 -4.28
C LYS A 102 1.13 -2.60 -3.92
N SER A 103 0.15 -3.29 -4.49
CA SER A 103 -0.14 -4.68 -4.16
C SER A 103 1.02 -5.62 -4.56
N THR A 104 1.72 -5.32 -5.64
CA THR A 104 2.92 -6.06 -6.04
C THR A 104 4.06 -5.81 -5.06
N THR A 105 4.32 -4.54 -4.70
CA THR A 105 5.29 -4.20 -3.65
C THR A 105 4.97 -4.92 -2.34
N ALA A 106 3.71 -4.91 -1.90
CA ALA A 106 3.29 -5.56 -0.66
C ALA A 106 3.52 -7.09 -0.70
N ARG A 107 3.18 -7.75 -1.82
CA ARG A 107 3.43 -9.21 -1.99
C ARG A 107 4.91 -9.56 -2.02
N VAL A 108 5.73 -8.76 -2.72
CA VAL A 108 7.19 -8.98 -2.75
C VAL A 108 7.79 -8.79 -1.37
N LEU A 109 7.41 -7.75 -0.64
CA LEU A 109 7.87 -7.54 0.73
C LEU A 109 7.40 -8.66 1.67
N GLN A 110 6.16 -9.12 1.54
CA GLN A 110 5.65 -10.28 2.30
C GLN A 110 6.52 -11.51 2.08
N ALA A 111 6.81 -11.82 0.81
CA ALA A 111 7.59 -12.98 0.45
C ALA A 111 9.05 -12.89 0.93
N LEU A 112 9.69 -11.74 0.83
CA LEU A 112 11.05 -11.53 1.31
C LEU A 112 11.12 -11.55 2.85
N LEU A 113 10.25 -10.81 3.53
CA LEU A 113 10.24 -10.73 4.99
C LEU A 113 9.98 -12.09 5.66
N ALA A 114 9.10 -12.91 5.10
CA ALA A 114 8.81 -14.24 5.62
C ALA A 114 10.03 -15.21 5.60
N ARG A 115 11.10 -14.84 4.90
CA ARG A 115 12.34 -15.66 4.79
C ARG A 115 13.45 -15.21 5.73
N TRP A 116 13.34 -14.05 6.36
CA TRP A 116 14.31 -13.59 7.34
C TRP A 116 14.29 -14.51 8.59
N SER A 117 15.46 -14.74 9.18
CA SER A 117 15.54 -15.44 10.47
C SER A 117 14.90 -14.57 11.57
N PRO A 118 14.04 -15.10 12.42
CA PRO A 118 13.59 -16.48 12.64
C PRO A 118 12.38 -16.94 11.83
N ARG A 119 12.18 -16.46 10.63
CA ARG A 119 11.03 -16.72 9.72
C ARG A 119 9.71 -16.21 10.29
N PRO A 120 9.52 -14.89 10.34
CA PRO A 120 8.32 -14.29 10.89
C PRO A 120 7.08 -14.67 10.07
N LYS A 121 5.94 -14.79 10.76
CA LYS A 121 4.65 -14.91 10.11
C LYS A 121 4.25 -13.53 9.55
N VAL A 122 4.21 -13.39 8.24
CA VAL A 122 3.87 -12.14 7.55
C VAL A 122 2.51 -12.27 6.89
N GLU A 123 1.54 -11.49 7.35
CA GLU A 123 0.20 -11.41 6.77
C GLU A 123 0.01 -10.10 6.01
N MET A 124 -0.93 -10.06 5.08
CA MET A 124 -1.23 -8.87 4.28
C MET A 124 -2.75 -8.66 4.21
N VAL A 125 -3.16 -7.38 4.33
CA VAL A 125 -4.54 -6.94 4.20
C VAL A 125 -4.60 -5.72 3.28
N THR A 126 -5.56 -5.71 2.35
CA THR A 126 -5.87 -4.52 1.55
C THR A 126 -7.01 -3.73 2.19
N THR A 127 -6.90 -2.41 2.18
CA THR A 127 -7.97 -1.54 2.69
C THR A 127 -9.21 -1.53 1.82
N ASP A 128 -9.16 -2.05 0.60
CA ASP A 128 -10.33 -2.14 -0.29
C ASP A 128 -11.44 -3.00 0.32
N GLY A 129 -11.12 -3.98 1.18
CA GLY A 129 -12.09 -4.74 1.94
C GLY A 129 -12.94 -3.90 2.91
N PHE A 130 -12.45 -2.73 3.29
CA PHE A 130 -13.14 -1.79 4.17
C PHE A 130 -13.88 -0.67 3.42
N LEU A 131 -14.03 -0.77 2.10
CA LEU A 131 -14.94 0.08 1.35
C LEU A 131 -16.38 -0.23 1.74
N PHE A 132 -17.26 0.77 1.71
CA PHE A 132 -18.70 0.51 1.73
C PHE A 132 -19.09 -0.30 0.49
N SER A 133 -20.11 -1.15 0.63
CA SER A 133 -20.65 -1.89 -0.53
C SER A 133 -21.22 -0.94 -1.59
N ASN A 134 -21.21 -1.38 -2.85
CA ASN A 134 -21.79 -0.59 -3.94
C ASN A 134 -23.21 -0.14 -3.63
N ALA A 135 -24.03 -1.01 -3.04
CA ALA A 135 -25.40 -0.67 -2.65
C ALA A 135 -25.47 0.47 -1.60
N VAL A 136 -24.50 0.57 -0.70
CA VAL A 136 -24.39 1.69 0.26
C VAL A 136 -23.92 2.95 -0.45
N LEU A 137 -22.87 2.84 -1.29
CA LEU A 137 -22.33 3.98 -2.03
C LEU A 137 -23.35 4.58 -3.00
N GLU A 138 -24.16 3.76 -3.66
CA GLU A 138 -25.27 4.21 -4.54
C GLU A 138 -26.31 4.98 -3.77
N ARG A 139 -26.78 4.44 -2.63
CA ARG A 139 -27.77 5.13 -1.76
C ARG A 139 -27.26 6.47 -1.23
N GLN A 140 -25.96 6.59 -1.03
CA GLN A 140 -25.32 7.81 -0.52
C GLN A 140 -24.85 8.76 -1.65
N GLY A 141 -24.99 8.37 -2.92
CA GLY A 141 -24.50 9.15 -4.07
C GLY A 141 -22.97 9.21 -4.17
N LEU A 142 -22.27 8.23 -3.56
CA LEU A 142 -20.81 8.20 -3.46
C LEU A 142 -20.12 7.25 -4.46
N MET A 143 -20.86 6.60 -5.38
CA MET A 143 -20.25 5.66 -6.33
C MET A 143 -19.12 6.28 -7.18
N GLN A 144 -19.25 7.55 -7.57
CA GLN A 144 -18.21 8.24 -8.32
C GLN A 144 -16.98 8.60 -7.47
N LYS A 145 -17.12 8.55 -6.17
CA LYS A 145 -16.07 8.79 -5.19
C LYS A 145 -15.53 7.50 -4.55
N LYS A 146 -15.80 6.34 -5.17
CA LYS A 146 -15.24 5.09 -4.69
C LYS A 146 -13.72 5.10 -4.75
N GLY A 147 -13.07 4.79 -3.61
CA GLY A 147 -11.62 4.97 -3.42
C GLY A 147 -11.24 6.30 -2.75
N PHE A 148 -12.18 7.27 -2.64
CA PHE A 148 -11.98 8.46 -1.80
C PHE A 148 -12.19 8.11 -0.32
N PRO A 149 -11.68 8.94 0.62
CA PRO A 149 -11.79 8.66 2.06
C PRO A 149 -13.21 8.40 2.55
N GLU A 150 -14.18 9.14 2.04
CA GLU A 150 -15.58 9.03 2.42
C GLU A 150 -16.25 7.73 1.95
N SER A 151 -15.61 6.97 1.06
CA SER A 151 -16.13 5.68 0.60
C SER A 151 -15.71 4.50 1.48
N TYR A 152 -14.92 4.73 2.52
CA TYR A 152 -14.44 3.69 3.44
C TYR A 152 -15.23 3.68 4.75
N ASP A 153 -15.49 2.48 5.25
CA ASP A 153 -15.93 2.23 6.63
C ASP A 153 -14.71 2.38 7.57
N LEU A 154 -14.34 3.64 7.79
CA LEU A 154 -13.18 3.97 8.63
C LEU A 154 -13.31 3.46 10.07
N PRO A 155 -14.49 3.52 10.74
CA PRO A 155 -14.66 2.92 12.06
C PRO A 155 -14.31 1.44 12.11
N THR A 156 -14.76 0.65 11.12
CA THR A 156 -14.45 -0.79 11.04
C THR A 156 -12.97 -1.03 10.79
N LEU A 157 -12.31 -0.23 9.93
CA LEU A 157 -10.86 -0.33 9.71
C LEU A 157 -10.05 0.02 10.97
N LEU A 158 -10.43 1.09 11.69
CA LEU A 158 -9.76 1.47 12.94
C LEU A 158 -9.95 0.41 14.04
N ALA A 159 -11.16 -0.15 14.15
CA ALA A 159 -11.43 -1.25 15.09
C ALA A 159 -10.57 -2.48 14.76
N PHE A 160 -10.47 -2.85 13.48
CA PHE A 160 -9.59 -3.93 13.02
C PHE A 160 -8.13 -3.69 13.45
N LEU A 161 -7.57 -2.51 13.16
CA LEU A 161 -6.18 -2.19 13.51
C LEU A 161 -5.96 -2.14 15.02
N SER A 162 -6.92 -1.62 15.77
CA SER A 162 -6.91 -1.60 17.23
C SER A 162 -6.89 -3.03 17.81
N ASP A 163 -7.73 -3.92 17.28
CA ASP A 163 -7.78 -5.31 17.71
C ASP A 163 -6.48 -6.07 17.39
N ILE A 164 -5.86 -5.78 16.25
CA ILE A 164 -4.54 -6.31 15.89
C ILE A 164 -3.48 -5.84 16.90
N LYS A 165 -3.40 -4.53 17.17
CA LYS A 165 -2.43 -3.98 18.16
C LYS A 165 -2.72 -4.44 19.58
N ALA A 166 -3.99 -4.69 19.95
CA ALA A 166 -4.37 -5.29 21.23
C ALA A 166 -4.08 -6.80 21.31
N GLY A 167 -3.55 -7.42 20.25
CA GLY A 167 -3.26 -8.85 20.21
C GLY A 167 -4.50 -9.74 20.33
N ARG A 168 -5.68 -9.22 19.95
CA ARG A 168 -6.91 -10.02 19.85
C ARG A 168 -6.79 -11.07 18.77
N ARG A 169 -7.59 -12.11 18.85
CA ARG A 169 -7.53 -13.21 17.88
C ARG A 169 -8.75 -14.14 17.92
N PRO A 170 -9.13 -14.68 16.76
CA PRO A 170 -8.71 -14.18 15.45
C PRO A 170 -9.31 -12.81 15.19
N VAL A 171 -8.64 -11.99 14.37
CA VAL A 171 -9.19 -10.73 13.86
C VAL A 171 -9.57 -10.94 12.40
N ARG A 172 -10.73 -10.44 11.98
CA ARG A 172 -11.24 -10.67 10.62
C ARG A 172 -11.20 -9.39 9.80
N ALA A 173 -10.66 -9.49 8.58
CA ALA A 173 -10.69 -8.43 7.58
C ALA A 173 -11.69 -8.80 6.47
N PRO A 174 -12.58 -7.90 6.05
CA PRO A 174 -13.47 -8.16 4.93
C PRO A 174 -12.71 -8.35 3.61
N VAL A 175 -13.32 -9.06 2.66
CA VAL A 175 -12.72 -9.38 1.36
C VAL A 175 -13.35 -8.53 0.28
N TYR A 176 -12.49 -7.96 -0.59
CA TYR A 176 -12.89 -7.23 -1.78
C TYR A 176 -12.67 -8.06 -3.05
N SER A 177 -13.59 -7.97 -3.99
CA SER A 177 -13.47 -8.57 -5.32
C SER A 177 -13.26 -7.50 -6.38
N HIS A 178 -12.10 -7.49 -7.01
CA HIS A 178 -11.85 -6.62 -8.17
C HIS A 178 -12.70 -7.01 -9.39
N LEU A 179 -13.14 -8.28 -9.49
CA LEU A 179 -14.00 -8.74 -10.57
C LEU A 179 -15.39 -8.12 -10.47
N THR A 180 -16.03 -8.24 -9.31
CA THR A 180 -17.35 -7.66 -9.06
C THR A 180 -17.30 -6.19 -8.64
N TYR A 181 -16.10 -5.65 -8.43
CA TYR A 181 -15.85 -4.29 -7.97
C TYR A 181 -16.62 -3.97 -6.67
N ASP A 182 -16.70 -4.94 -5.75
CA ASP A 182 -17.44 -4.81 -4.50
C ASP A 182 -16.83 -5.67 -3.40
N ILE A 183 -17.21 -5.38 -2.14
CA ILE A 183 -16.95 -6.30 -1.03
C ILE A 183 -17.75 -7.59 -1.22
N ILE A 184 -17.14 -8.72 -0.85
CA ILE A 184 -17.84 -10.01 -0.91
C ILE A 184 -18.65 -10.19 0.38
N PRO A 185 -20.00 -10.24 0.29
CA PRO A 185 -20.84 -10.36 1.48
C PRO A 185 -20.48 -11.58 2.32
N ASN A 186 -20.34 -11.38 3.63
CA ASN A 186 -20.02 -12.43 4.62
C ASN A 186 -18.68 -13.15 4.41
N ALA A 187 -17.80 -12.68 3.49
CA ALA A 187 -16.46 -13.20 3.34
C ALA A 187 -15.46 -12.40 4.18
N SER A 188 -14.57 -13.08 4.85
CA SER A 188 -13.48 -12.47 5.62
C SER A 188 -12.24 -13.34 5.60
N VAL A 189 -11.08 -12.69 5.68
CA VAL A 189 -9.80 -13.34 5.94
C VAL A 189 -9.51 -13.27 7.43
N GLU A 190 -9.14 -14.39 8.04
CA GLU A 190 -8.70 -14.44 9.43
C GLU A 190 -7.22 -14.09 9.52
N ILE A 191 -6.92 -13.10 10.36
CA ILE A 191 -5.56 -12.70 10.73
C ILE A 191 -5.30 -13.22 12.14
N ASP A 192 -4.43 -14.21 12.25
CA ASP A 192 -4.10 -14.84 13.52
C ASP A 192 -2.62 -14.69 13.87
N ARG A 193 -2.34 -13.77 14.78
CA ARG A 193 -1.01 -13.51 15.36
C ARG A 193 0.14 -13.38 14.36
N PRO A 194 0.08 -12.45 13.41
CA PRO A 194 1.23 -12.19 12.59
C PRO A 194 2.37 -11.60 13.44
N ASP A 195 3.61 -11.80 13.00
CA ASP A 195 4.77 -11.04 13.44
C ASP A 195 4.80 -9.68 12.77
N ILE A 196 4.44 -9.68 11.47
CA ILE A 196 4.39 -8.51 10.62
C ILE A 196 3.04 -8.51 9.90
N LEU A 197 2.33 -7.38 9.93
CA LEU A 197 1.14 -7.13 9.14
C LEU A 197 1.44 -6.04 8.10
N ILE A 198 1.24 -6.35 6.82
CA ILE A 198 1.29 -5.35 5.75
C ILE A 198 -0.14 -4.89 5.46
N VAL A 199 -0.38 -3.59 5.54
CA VAL A 199 -1.66 -2.96 5.20
C VAL A 199 -1.46 -2.08 3.96
N GLU A 200 -2.08 -2.45 2.85
CA GLU A 200 -1.93 -1.70 1.60
C GLU A 200 -3.23 -0.98 1.22
N GLY A 201 -3.10 0.20 0.64
CA GLY A 201 -4.23 0.94 0.10
C GLY A 201 -3.90 2.36 -0.29
N VAL A 202 -4.83 3.01 -1.01
CA VAL A 202 -4.62 4.37 -1.51
C VAL A 202 -4.64 5.41 -0.39
N ASN A 203 -5.42 5.20 0.65
CA ASN A 203 -5.70 6.17 1.72
C ASN A 203 -5.07 5.82 3.09
N VAL A 204 -4.13 4.86 3.13
CA VAL A 204 -3.58 4.36 4.42
C VAL A 204 -2.79 5.42 5.20
N LEU A 205 -2.23 6.42 4.54
CA LEU A 205 -1.51 7.53 5.19
C LEU A 205 -2.36 8.78 5.43
N GLN A 206 -3.65 8.70 5.17
CA GLN A 206 -4.52 9.86 5.25
C GLN A 206 -4.70 10.33 6.70
N THR A 207 -4.74 11.66 6.86
CA THR A 207 -5.06 12.30 8.12
C THR A 207 -6.55 12.56 8.21
N GLY A 208 -7.15 12.27 9.35
CA GLY A 208 -8.50 12.76 9.66
C GLY A 208 -8.52 14.29 9.78
N LYS A 209 -9.68 14.90 9.52
CA LYS A 209 -9.91 16.29 9.91
C LYS A 209 -9.86 16.36 11.44
N LEU A 210 -9.15 17.35 11.98
CA LEU A 210 -9.14 17.58 13.43
C LEU A 210 -10.60 17.74 13.94
N PRO A 211 -11.02 16.98 14.94
CA PRO A 211 -12.35 17.11 15.49
C PRO A 211 -12.56 18.52 16.08
N ARG A 212 -13.70 19.13 15.80
CA ARG A 212 -14.03 20.46 16.33
C ARG A 212 -14.28 20.45 17.84
N ASP A 213 -14.54 19.30 18.43
CA ASP A 213 -14.82 19.08 19.85
C ASP A 213 -13.58 18.76 20.69
N GLY A 214 -12.39 18.82 20.09
CA GLY A 214 -11.12 18.53 20.78
C GLY A 214 -10.88 17.05 21.12
N LYS A 215 -11.77 16.13 20.73
CA LYS A 215 -11.56 14.70 20.95
C LYS A 215 -10.61 14.15 19.90
N ALA A 216 -9.47 13.62 20.33
CA ALA A 216 -8.53 12.96 19.45
C ALA A 216 -9.17 11.68 18.87
N VAL A 217 -9.34 11.63 17.55
CA VAL A 217 -9.71 10.41 16.85
C VAL A 217 -8.47 9.86 16.18
N PRO A 218 -8.05 8.61 16.46
CA PRO A 218 -6.89 8.03 15.81
C PRO A 218 -7.13 7.97 14.29
N VAL A 219 -6.05 8.12 13.54
CA VAL A 219 -6.04 7.91 12.09
C VAL A 219 -5.34 6.59 11.76
N VAL A 220 -5.60 6.02 10.58
CA VAL A 220 -5.06 4.72 10.18
C VAL A 220 -3.54 4.67 10.31
N SER A 221 -2.85 5.75 9.95
CA SER A 221 -1.39 5.82 10.02
C SER A 221 -0.80 5.81 11.43
N ASP A 222 -1.60 6.07 12.47
CA ASP A 222 -1.13 6.02 13.88
C ASP A 222 -0.83 4.58 14.34
N PHE A 223 -1.37 3.59 13.62
CA PHE A 223 -1.13 2.17 13.89
C PHE A 223 0.13 1.62 13.20
N PHE A 224 0.75 2.39 12.29
CA PHE A 224 1.89 1.91 11.52
C PHE A 224 3.21 2.15 12.25
N ASP A 225 4.03 1.11 12.28
CA ASP A 225 5.41 1.18 12.77
C ASP A 225 6.37 1.64 11.65
N PHE A 226 5.99 1.39 10.39
CA PHE A 226 6.72 1.83 9.19
C PHE A 226 5.74 2.08 8.04
N SER A 227 6.10 2.99 7.14
CA SER A 227 5.26 3.25 5.96
C SER A 227 6.09 3.45 4.71
N VAL A 228 5.64 2.84 3.61
CA VAL A 228 6.20 2.97 2.27
C VAL A 228 5.19 3.70 1.39
N TYR A 229 5.61 4.78 0.75
CA TYR A 229 4.83 5.45 -0.29
C TYR A 229 5.47 5.18 -1.65
N ILE A 230 4.68 4.68 -2.60
CA ILE A 230 5.13 4.46 -3.97
C ILE A 230 4.69 5.66 -4.79
N ASP A 231 5.66 6.36 -5.34
CA ASP A 231 5.52 7.63 -6.04
C ASP A 231 5.84 7.49 -7.53
N ALA A 232 5.15 8.25 -8.36
CA ALA A 232 5.50 8.47 -9.76
C ALA A 232 4.91 9.81 -10.23
N GLU A 233 5.43 10.36 -11.32
CA GLU A 233 4.87 11.57 -11.92
C GLU A 233 3.44 11.33 -12.41
N GLU A 234 2.58 12.33 -12.27
CA GLU A 234 1.16 12.25 -12.60
C GLU A 234 0.91 11.74 -14.03
N SER A 235 1.65 12.30 -15.02
CA SER A 235 1.54 11.89 -16.43
C SER A 235 1.87 10.41 -16.62
N VAL A 236 2.84 9.90 -15.87
CA VAL A 236 3.24 8.48 -15.87
C VAL A 236 2.15 7.60 -15.27
N LEU A 237 1.56 8.02 -14.14
CA LEU A 237 0.44 7.31 -13.50
C LEU A 237 -0.78 7.24 -14.42
N ARG A 238 -1.10 8.33 -15.11
CA ARG A 238 -2.17 8.39 -16.12
C ARG A 238 -1.94 7.36 -17.22
N ASP A 239 -0.73 7.34 -17.79
CA ASP A 239 -0.39 6.43 -18.88
C ASP A 239 -0.44 4.98 -18.45
N TRP A 240 0.01 4.67 -17.22
CA TRP A 240 -0.10 3.32 -16.65
C TRP A 240 -1.55 2.92 -16.41
N TYR A 241 -2.38 3.84 -15.93
CA TYR A 241 -3.80 3.60 -15.73
C TYR A 241 -4.50 3.26 -17.04
N VAL A 242 -4.26 4.03 -18.11
CA VAL A 242 -4.84 3.79 -19.43
C VAL A 242 -4.40 2.43 -19.98
N ARG A 243 -3.09 2.12 -19.95
CA ARG A 243 -2.58 0.82 -20.40
C ARG A 243 -3.19 -0.34 -19.62
N ARG A 244 -3.31 -0.20 -18.30
CA ARG A 244 -3.97 -1.21 -17.45
C ARG A 244 -5.44 -1.38 -17.81
N PHE A 245 -6.15 -0.30 -18.07
CA PHE A 245 -7.56 -0.34 -18.47
C PHE A 245 -7.72 -1.10 -19.79
N LEU A 246 -6.92 -0.80 -20.80
CA LEU A 246 -6.92 -1.50 -22.10
C LEU A 246 -6.62 -3.00 -21.93
N ALA A 247 -5.60 -3.33 -21.18
CA ALA A 247 -5.24 -4.72 -20.92
C ALA A 247 -6.35 -5.49 -20.15
N LEU A 248 -7.04 -4.85 -19.21
CA LEU A 248 -8.18 -5.44 -18.52
C LEU A 248 -9.40 -5.56 -19.43
N ARG A 249 -9.63 -4.61 -20.35
CA ARG A 249 -10.67 -4.71 -21.37
C ARG A 249 -10.47 -5.96 -22.22
N ASP A 250 -9.24 -6.22 -22.65
CA ASP A 250 -8.90 -7.37 -23.51
C ASP A 250 -8.95 -8.72 -22.76
N THR A 251 -9.06 -8.71 -21.44
CA THR A 251 -8.99 -9.90 -20.59
C THR A 251 -10.16 -9.99 -19.59
N ALA A 252 -10.00 -9.43 -18.42
CA ALA A 252 -10.92 -9.61 -17.30
C ALA A 252 -12.31 -9.00 -17.53
N PHE A 253 -12.45 -7.98 -18.38
CA PHE A 253 -13.75 -7.39 -18.67
C PHE A 253 -14.63 -8.27 -19.54
N HIS A 254 -14.08 -9.27 -20.23
CA HIS A 254 -14.85 -10.26 -20.97
C HIS A 254 -15.59 -11.27 -20.08
N ASP A 255 -15.20 -11.40 -18.80
CA ASP A 255 -15.98 -12.22 -17.86
C ASP A 255 -17.36 -11.58 -17.63
N PRO A 256 -18.48 -12.29 -17.90
CA PRO A 256 -19.83 -11.73 -17.71
C PRO A 256 -20.14 -11.30 -16.26
N ARG A 257 -19.40 -11.82 -15.29
CA ARG A 257 -19.51 -11.42 -13.86
C ARG A 257 -18.75 -10.13 -13.55
N SER A 258 -17.94 -9.63 -14.49
CA SER A 258 -17.17 -8.41 -14.29
C SER A 258 -18.09 -7.20 -14.21
N TYR A 259 -17.95 -6.41 -13.16
CA TYR A 259 -18.61 -5.10 -13.05
C TYR A 259 -18.33 -4.21 -14.28
N PHE A 260 -17.16 -4.38 -14.89
CA PHE A 260 -16.68 -3.64 -16.04
C PHE A 260 -16.98 -4.31 -17.38
N HIS A 261 -17.77 -5.40 -17.40
CA HIS A 261 -18.11 -6.14 -18.63
C HIS A 261 -18.66 -5.23 -19.75
N ARG A 262 -19.39 -4.18 -19.38
CA ARG A 262 -19.91 -3.16 -20.32
C ARG A 262 -18.84 -2.47 -21.17
N TYR A 263 -17.58 -2.51 -20.76
CA TYR A 263 -16.45 -1.92 -21.49
C TYR A 263 -15.74 -2.93 -22.42
N ALA A 264 -16.04 -4.19 -22.32
CA ALA A 264 -15.42 -5.24 -23.16
C ALA A 264 -15.60 -5.00 -24.68
N PRO A 265 -16.76 -4.52 -25.19
CA PRO A 265 -16.96 -4.29 -26.63
C PRO A 265 -16.35 -2.99 -27.16
N LEU A 266 -15.76 -2.14 -26.33
CA LEU A 266 -15.23 -0.86 -26.78
C LEU A 266 -14.01 -1.04 -27.70
N SER A 267 -13.92 -0.22 -28.75
CA SER A 267 -12.69 -0.06 -29.56
C SER A 267 -11.54 0.50 -28.71
N ASP A 268 -10.31 0.43 -29.24
CA ASP A 268 -9.14 1.02 -28.56
C ASP A 268 -9.31 2.52 -28.31
N GLU A 269 -9.88 3.24 -29.26
CA GLU A 269 -10.12 4.67 -29.16
C GLU A 269 -11.16 4.98 -28.08
N GLU A 270 -12.31 4.28 -28.10
CA GLU A 270 -13.38 4.45 -27.11
C GLU A 270 -12.94 4.06 -25.70
N ALA A 271 -12.20 2.95 -25.57
CA ALA A 271 -11.66 2.49 -24.30
C ALA A 271 -10.62 3.46 -23.73
N THR A 272 -9.74 4.00 -24.59
CA THR A 272 -8.76 5.03 -24.20
C THR A 272 -9.45 6.30 -23.73
N ALA A 273 -10.44 6.79 -24.48
CA ALA A 273 -11.21 7.97 -24.10
C ALA A 273 -11.97 7.75 -22.77
N THR A 274 -12.55 6.55 -22.60
CA THR A 274 -13.23 6.17 -21.34
C THR A 274 -12.27 6.13 -20.16
N ALA A 275 -11.08 5.52 -20.33
CA ALA A 275 -10.06 5.44 -19.30
C ALA A 275 -9.57 6.83 -18.88
N LEU A 276 -9.32 7.72 -19.85
CA LEU A 276 -8.91 9.10 -19.59
C LEU A 276 -9.99 9.88 -18.83
N ALA A 277 -11.24 9.75 -19.22
CA ALA A 277 -12.35 10.41 -18.54
C ALA A 277 -12.52 9.93 -17.08
N ILE A 278 -12.30 8.64 -16.81
CA ILE A 278 -12.31 8.09 -15.43
C ILE A 278 -11.09 8.60 -14.66
N TRP A 279 -9.93 8.63 -15.30
CA TRP A 279 -8.70 9.15 -14.70
C TRP A 279 -8.90 10.60 -14.23
N GLU A 280 -9.29 11.48 -15.10
CA GLU A 280 -9.47 12.91 -14.80
C GLU A 280 -10.53 13.15 -13.72
N ARG A 281 -11.67 12.52 -13.86
CA ARG A 281 -12.80 12.76 -12.94
C ARG A 281 -12.60 12.17 -11.55
N THR A 282 -11.93 11.00 -11.46
CA THR A 282 -11.90 10.22 -10.22
C THR A 282 -10.49 10.03 -9.68
N ASN A 283 -9.59 9.48 -10.50
CA ASN A 283 -8.28 9.08 -9.99
C ASN A 283 -7.35 10.27 -9.75
N LEU A 284 -7.33 11.24 -10.67
CA LEU A 284 -6.54 12.46 -10.54
C LEU A 284 -7.04 13.30 -9.37
N ALA A 285 -8.35 13.54 -9.27
CA ALA A 285 -8.92 14.28 -8.15
C ALA A 285 -8.60 13.62 -6.80
N ASN A 286 -8.69 12.29 -6.70
CA ASN A 286 -8.32 11.58 -5.48
C ASN A 286 -6.81 11.64 -5.21
N LEU A 287 -5.99 11.58 -6.26
CA LEU A 287 -4.54 11.72 -6.15
C LEU A 287 -4.17 13.08 -5.55
N GLU A 288 -4.67 14.17 -6.13
CA GLU A 288 -4.34 15.53 -5.74
C GLU A 288 -4.88 15.89 -4.35
N ASP A 289 -6.16 15.57 -4.09
CA ASP A 289 -6.84 15.99 -2.87
C ASP A 289 -6.49 15.12 -1.65
N ASN A 290 -6.23 13.81 -1.87
CA ASN A 290 -6.21 12.85 -0.77
C ASN A 290 -4.92 12.02 -0.68
N ILE A 291 -4.27 11.67 -1.79
CA ILE A 291 -3.15 10.72 -1.77
C ILE A 291 -1.81 11.46 -1.74
N LEU A 292 -1.56 12.34 -2.70
CA LEU A 292 -0.31 13.09 -2.84
C LEU A 292 0.04 13.92 -1.60
N PRO A 293 -0.91 14.63 -0.95
CA PRO A 293 -0.62 15.37 0.29
C PRO A 293 -0.12 14.49 1.44
N THR A 294 -0.34 13.18 1.40
CA THR A 294 0.13 12.25 2.44
C THR A 294 1.56 11.75 2.23
N ARG A 295 2.11 11.94 1.04
CA ARG A 295 3.48 11.52 0.68
C ARG A 295 4.54 11.95 1.70
N PRO A 296 4.55 13.21 2.21
CA PRO A 296 5.54 13.65 3.20
C PRO A 296 5.43 12.94 4.55
N ARG A 297 4.40 12.15 4.79
CA ARG A 297 4.20 11.38 6.05
C ARG A 297 4.87 10.02 6.01
N ALA A 298 5.21 9.51 4.83
CA ALA A 298 5.83 8.20 4.68
C ALA A 298 7.20 8.13 5.37
N THR A 299 7.53 6.96 5.90
CA THR A 299 8.88 6.66 6.41
C THR A 299 9.86 6.46 5.24
N LEU A 300 9.39 5.86 4.15
CA LEU A 300 10.19 5.61 2.95
C LEU A 300 9.34 5.90 1.71
N ILE A 301 9.96 6.54 0.71
CA ILE A 301 9.35 6.83 -0.59
C ILE A 301 10.14 6.11 -1.67
N LEU A 302 9.45 5.31 -2.49
CA LEU A 302 10.00 4.71 -3.71
C LEU A 302 9.50 5.52 -4.90
N LYS A 303 10.38 6.29 -5.55
CA LYS A 303 10.02 7.05 -6.75
C LYS A 303 10.31 6.23 -8.00
N LYS A 304 9.28 5.97 -8.79
CA LYS A 304 9.34 5.21 -10.05
C LYS A 304 9.42 6.13 -11.26
N GLY A 305 10.21 5.70 -12.25
CA GLY A 305 10.24 6.26 -13.59
C GLY A 305 9.14 5.70 -14.51
N ALA A 306 9.11 6.20 -15.77
CA ALA A 306 8.09 5.86 -16.76
C ALA A 306 8.06 4.36 -17.15
N ASP A 307 9.17 3.67 -16.96
CA ASP A 307 9.36 2.23 -17.22
C ASP A 307 8.93 1.32 -16.04
N HIS A 308 8.32 1.88 -15.00
CA HIS A 308 7.96 1.25 -13.72
C HIS A 308 9.14 0.95 -12.78
N VAL A 309 10.36 1.26 -13.17
CA VAL A 309 11.57 1.01 -12.38
C VAL A 309 11.71 2.07 -11.29
N VAL A 310 12.11 1.68 -10.08
CA VAL A 310 12.43 2.62 -9.00
C VAL A 310 13.76 3.29 -9.29
N GLU A 311 13.74 4.61 -9.45
CA GLU A 311 14.90 5.46 -9.74
C GLU A 311 15.58 5.95 -8.47
N THR A 312 14.78 6.34 -7.47
CA THR A 312 15.28 6.87 -6.21
C THR A 312 14.50 6.33 -5.01
N VAL A 313 15.20 6.23 -3.89
CA VAL A 313 14.63 5.87 -2.60
C VAL A 313 14.91 7.01 -1.62
N ALA A 314 13.87 7.54 -0.99
CA ALA A 314 13.98 8.56 0.03
C ALA A 314 13.59 7.96 1.40
N LEU A 315 14.55 7.87 2.32
CA LEU A 315 14.34 7.36 3.68
C LEU A 315 14.30 8.53 4.66
N ARG A 316 13.25 8.60 5.47
CA ARG A 316 13.11 9.60 6.54
C ARG A 316 14.23 9.40 7.56
N ARG A 317 14.86 10.49 7.96
CA ARG A 317 15.85 10.50 9.06
C ARG A 317 15.12 10.22 10.37
N LEU A 318 15.72 9.40 11.24
CA LEU A 318 15.26 9.17 12.61
C LEU A 318 15.42 10.44 13.46
#